data_f1cc771e0c748b2e2f4a80a235c7ccc6
#
_entry.id   f1cc771e0c748b2e2f4a80a235c7ccc6
#
_cell.length_a   1.000
_cell.length_b   1.000
_cell.length_c   1.000
_cell.angle_alpha   90.00
_cell.angle_beta   90.00
_cell.angle_gamma   90.00
#
_symmetry.space_group_name_H-M   'P 1'
#
loop_
_entity.id
_entity.type
_entity.pdbx_description
1 polymer ?
#
loop_
_entity_poly.entity_id
_entity_poly.type
_entity_poly.pdbx_seq_one_letter_code
_entity_poly.pdbx_strand_id
1 'polypeptide(L)'
;MKKLLLLLIAIPSLLLGQQEVPEKYWLDDSNYEKVVNGNSAFGDDDSKVIVVEYWAKFNEVNCYSNWKELADRDDIEYYRVDIANAPIAKKKYRVRMAPTMFIITRDNLIKFKAGLDLEFPVSTEEVNKAIEEVQNSNKF
;
A
#
# COMPACT_ATOMS: atom_id res chain seq x y z
N MET A 1 -25.68 -3.78 -34.45
CA MET A 1 -24.98 -2.52 -34.34
C MET A 1 -24.91 -1.97 -32.92
N LYS A 2 -26.00 -1.92 -32.20
CA LYS A 2 -26.01 -1.43 -30.82
C LYS A 2 -25.16 -2.28 -29.88
N LYS A 3 -25.02 -3.56 -30.13
CA LYS A 3 -24.19 -4.48 -29.35
C LYS A 3 -22.70 -4.21 -29.51
N LEU A 4 -22.28 -3.76 -30.67
CA LEU A 4 -20.88 -3.39 -30.93
C LEU A 4 -20.47 -2.13 -30.20
N LEU A 5 -21.38 -1.17 -30.08
CA LEU A 5 -21.12 0.06 -29.33
C LEU A 5 -20.98 -0.20 -27.84
N LEU A 6 -21.76 -1.11 -27.28
CA LEU A 6 -21.65 -1.50 -25.88
C LEU A 6 -20.33 -2.20 -25.59
N LEU A 7 -19.86 -3.04 -26.50
CA LEU A 7 -18.57 -3.71 -26.39
C LEU A 7 -17.41 -2.70 -26.41
N LEU A 8 -17.49 -1.70 -27.25
CA LEU A 8 -16.49 -0.64 -27.34
C LEU A 8 -16.42 0.21 -26.07
N ILE A 9 -17.53 0.39 -25.38
CA ILE A 9 -17.55 1.12 -24.12
C ILE A 9 -16.93 0.28 -22.97
N ALA A 10 -17.15 -1.02 -22.98
CA ALA A 10 -16.61 -1.91 -21.96
C ALA A 10 -15.10 -2.12 -22.08
N ILE A 11 -14.60 -2.22 -23.31
CA ILE A 11 -13.17 -2.47 -23.59
C ILE A 11 -12.24 -1.38 -23.05
N PRO A 12 -12.51 -0.07 -23.24
CA PRO A 12 -11.64 0.96 -22.67
C PRO A 12 -11.52 0.90 -21.15
N SER A 13 -12.58 0.52 -20.47
CA SER A 13 -12.55 0.37 -19.02
C SER A 13 -11.65 -0.77 -18.56
N LEU A 14 -11.62 -1.84 -19.35
CA LEU A 14 -10.75 -2.97 -19.11
C LEU A 14 -9.30 -2.71 -19.48
N LEU A 15 -9.09 -1.95 -20.56
CA LEU A 15 -7.74 -1.60 -21.02
C LEU A 15 -7.04 -0.58 -20.15
N LEU A 16 -7.79 0.31 -19.52
CA LEU A 16 -7.24 1.28 -18.58
C LEU A 16 -6.69 0.60 -17.33
N GLY A 17 -7.05 -0.66 -17.10
CA GLY A 17 -6.33 -1.68 -16.32
C GLY A 17 -5.97 -1.33 -14.88
N GLN A 18 -6.15 -0.09 -14.49
CA GLN A 18 -5.91 0.30 -13.12
C GLN A 18 -7.19 0.03 -12.34
N GLN A 19 -7.24 -1.16 -11.75
CA GLN A 19 -8.28 -1.45 -10.81
C GLN A 19 -8.18 -0.44 -9.67
N GLU A 20 -9.23 0.31 -9.45
CA GLU A 20 -9.31 1.16 -8.28
C GLU A 20 -9.14 0.30 -7.03
N VAL A 21 -8.29 0.77 -6.14
CA VAL A 21 -8.12 0.13 -4.85
C VAL A 21 -9.41 0.32 -4.05
N PRO A 22 -10.05 -0.77 -3.58
CA PRO A 22 -11.28 -0.66 -2.80
C PRO A 22 -11.14 0.25 -1.59
N GLU A 23 -12.22 0.93 -1.25
CA GLU A 23 -12.25 1.88 -0.15
C GLU A 23 -11.78 1.30 1.17
N LYS A 24 -12.03 0.04 1.43
CA LYS A 24 -11.62 -0.63 2.67
C LYS A 24 -10.11 -0.62 2.92
N TYR A 25 -9.30 -0.44 1.89
CA TYR A 25 -7.84 -0.39 2.01
C TYR A 25 -7.30 1.01 2.24
N TRP A 26 -8.12 2.04 2.04
CA TRP A 26 -7.68 3.42 2.17
C TRP A 26 -7.77 3.90 3.61
N LEU A 27 -6.68 4.51 4.06
CA LEU A 27 -6.60 5.15 5.37
C LEU A 27 -6.49 6.65 5.22
N ASP A 28 -7.02 7.37 6.19
CA ASP A 28 -6.84 8.81 6.34
C ASP A 28 -6.50 9.11 7.80
N ASP A 29 -6.41 10.39 8.16
CA ASP A 29 -6.06 10.78 9.53
C ASP A 29 -7.06 10.30 10.58
N SER A 30 -8.30 10.00 10.17
CA SER A 30 -9.34 9.56 11.11
C SER A 30 -9.15 8.13 11.58
N ASN A 31 -8.52 7.28 10.79
CA ASN A 31 -8.40 5.84 11.09
C ASN A 31 -6.97 5.30 11.09
N TYR A 32 -6.00 6.08 10.65
CA TYR A 32 -4.62 5.61 10.49
C TYR A 32 -4.04 5.03 11.78
N GLU A 33 -4.08 5.80 12.86
CA GLU A 33 -3.49 5.38 14.14
C GLU A 33 -4.18 4.15 14.70
N LYS A 34 -5.49 4.10 14.59
CA LYS A 34 -6.27 2.97 15.07
C LYS A 34 -5.92 1.69 14.34
N VAL A 35 -5.77 1.76 13.03
CA VAL A 35 -5.51 0.58 12.20
C VAL A 35 -4.05 0.16 12.28
N VAL A 36 -3.12 1.09 12.12
CA VAL A 36 -1.70 0.77 12.04
C VAL A 36 -1.12 0.48 13.41
N ASN A 37 -1.34 1.34 14.37
CA ASN A 37 -0.77 1.18 15.72
C ASN A 37 -1.65 0.37 16.64
N GLY A 38 -2.96 0.46 16.50
CA GLY A 38 -3.89 -0.30 17.32
C GLY A 38 -3.79 -1.80 17.07
N ASN A 39 -3.72 -2.20 15.82
CA ASN A 39 -3.60 -3.61 15.46
C ASN A 39 -2.27 -4.19 15.92
N SER A 40 -1.19 -3.42 15.82
CA SER A 40 0.12 -3.90 16.28
C SER A 40 0.23 -3.93 17.80
N ALA A 41 -0.49 -3.05 18.51
CA ALA A 41 -0.45 -2.99 19.97
C ALA A 41 -1.26 -4.10 20.64
N PHE A 42 -2.36 -4.50 20.01
CA PHE A 42 -3.26 -5.52 20.58
C PHE A 42 -3.31 -6.78 19.74
N GLY A 43 -2.37 -6.94 18.82
CA GLY A 43 -2.39 -8.00 17.84
C GLY A 43 -2.48 -9.37 18.46
N ASP A 44 -3.67 -9.94 18.44
CA ASP A 44 -3.86 -11.36 18.69
C ASP A 44 -3.11 -12.19 17.66
N ASP A 45 -2.71 -11.56 16.57
CA ASP A 45 -1.97 -12.18 15.50
C ASP A 45 -0.68 -11.39 15.23
N ASP A 46 0.32 -11.63 16.08
CA ASP A 46 1.65 -11.03 15.98
C ASP A 46 2.38 -11.42 14.69
N SER A 47 1.85 -12.40 13.96
CA SER A 47 2.47 -12.88 12.72
C SER A 47 2.13 -12.04 11.50
N LYS A 48 1.09 -11.22 11.57
CA LYS A 48 0.69 -10.40 10.42
C LYS A 48 1.59 -9.20 10.25
N VAL A 49 1.99 -9.00 9.00
CA VAL A 49 2.74 -7.83 8.57
C VAL A 49 1.74 -6.80 8.04
N ILE A 50 1.90 -5.56 8.43
CA ILE A 50 1.11 -4.45 7.89
C ILE A 50 1.94 -3.76 6.83
N VAL A 51 1.39 -3.65 5.63
CA VAL A 51 2.01 -2.91 4.53
C VAL A 51 1.18 -1.67 4.27
N VAL A 52 1.80 -0.50 4.39
CA VAL A 52 1.15 0.78 4.13
C VAL A 52 1.86 1.46 2.98
N GLU A 53 1.12 1.69 1.91
CA GLU A 53 1.64 2.44 0.77
C GLU A 53 1.10 3.86 0.78
N TYR A 54 2.01 4.82 0.79
CA TYR A 54 1.66 6.24 0.65
C TYR A 54 1.61 6.59 -0.83
N TRP A 55 0.47 7.05 -1.26
CA TRP A 55 0.12 7.27 -2.64
C TRP A 55 -0.24 8.73 -2.88
N ALA A 56 0.00 9.21 -4.09
CA ALA A 56 -0.43 10.53 -4.52
C ALA A 56 -0.95 10.46 -5.95
N LYS A 57 -2.05 11.14 -6.21
CA LYS A 57 -2.68 11.11 -7.53
C LYS A 57 -1.76 11.63 -8.62
N PHE A 58 -0.99 12.67 -8.34
CA PHE A 58 -0.10 13.26 -9.34
C PHE A 58 1.02 12.30 -9.78
N ASN A 59 1.29 11.27 -9.00
CA ASN A 59 2.38 10.32 -9.26
C ASN A 59 1.91 8.86 -9.21
N GLU A 60 0.63 8.61 -9.45
CA GLU A 60 0.05 7.26 -9.30
C GLU A 60 0.69 6.23 -10.25
N VAL A 61 1.17 6.66 -11.42
CA VAL A 61 1.81 5.75 -12.37
C VAL A 61 3.09 5.13 -11.83
N ASN A 62 3.72 5.78 -10.89
CA ASN A 62 4.95 5.30 -10.25
C ASN A 62 4.71 4.63 -8.90
N CYS A 63 3.47 4.60 -8.43
CA CYS A 63 3.12 3.90 -7.21
C CYS A 63 3.07 2.38 -7.46
N TYR A 64 3.14 1.63 -6.38
CA TYR A 64 3.25 0.18 -6.47
C TYR A 64 2.05 -0.43 -7.20
N SER A 65 2.30 -1.06 -8.32
CA SER A 65 1.23 -1.61 -9.19
C SER A 65 0.70 -2.97 -8.73
N ASN A 66 1.50 -3.73 -8.00
CA ASN A 66 1.14 -5.08 -7.56
C ASN A 66 0.44 -5.10 -6.19
N TRP A 67 -0.25 -4.04 -5.85
CA TRP A 67 -0.94 -3.91 -4.57
C TRP A 67 -1.93 -5.05 -4.30
N LYS A 68 -2.60 -5.52 -5.36
CA LYS A 68 -3.60 -6.59 -5.22
C LYS A 68 -2.99 -7.90 -4.75
N GLU A 69 -1.80 -8.20 -5.21
CA GLU A 69 -1.07 -9.39 -4.79
C GLU A 69 -0.78 -9.36 -3.29
N LEU A 70 -0.42 -8.19 -2.77
CA LEU A 70 -0.24 -8.00 -1.34
C LEU A 70 -1.57 -8.06 -0.58
N ALA A 71 -2.61 -7.41 -1.12
CA ALA A 71 -3.92 -7.36 -0.47
C ALA A 71 -4.58 -8.73 -0.38
N ASP A 72 -4.30 -9.61 -1.33
CA ASP A 72 -4.86 -10.96 -1.37
C ASP A 72 -4.13 -11.96 -0.46
N ARG A 73 -2.99 -11.59 0.12
CA ARG A 73 -2.24 -12.48 1.00
C ARG A 73 -2.86 -12.54 2.39
N ASP A 74 -2.94 -13.74 2.94
CA ASP A 74 -3.50 -13.99 4.28
C ASP A 74 -2.56 -13.53 5.41
N ASP A 75 -1.28 -13.43 5.13
CA ASP A 75 -0.25 -13.06 6.10
C ASP A 75 0.05 -11.58 6.17
N ILE A 76 -0.66 -10.78 5.37
CA ILE A 76 -0.45 -9.34 5.26
C ILE A 76 -1.78 -8.61 5.43
N GLU A 77 -1.74 -7.47 6.11
CA GLU A 77 -2.78 -6.46 6.04
C GLU A 77 -2.25 -5.31 5.17
N TYR A 78 -2.89 -5.08 4.04
CA TYR A 78 -2.49 -4.05 3.09
C TYR A 78 -3.37 -2.82 3.22
N TYR A 79 -2.73 -1.65 3.25
CA TYR A 79 -3.43 -0.37 3.27
C TYR A 79 -2.75 0.63 2.36
N ARG A 80 -3.52 1.62 1.94
CA ARG A 80 -3.05 2.70 1.10
C ARG A 80 -3.47 4.04 1.72
N VAL A 81 -2.59 5.02 1.65
CA VAL A 81 -2.84 6.36 2.19
C VAL A 81 -2.64 7.37 1.07
N ASP A 82 -3.68 8.15 0.78
CA ASP A 82 -3.52 9.32 -0.07
C ASP A 82 -2.91 10.44 0.78
N ILE A 83 -1.71 10.86 0.44
CA ILE A 83 -1.00 11.87 1.23
C ILE A 83 -1.74 13.21 1.28
N ALA A 84 -2.60 13.49 0.31
CA ALA A 84 -3.45 14.69 0.30
C ALA A 84 -4.55 14.62 1.38
N ASN A 85 -4.96 13.41 1.76
CA ASN A 85 -6.04 13.20 2.72
C ASN A 85 -5.56 12.83 4.12
N ALA A 86 -4.26 12.77 4.32
CA ALA A 86 -3.66 12.38 5.60
C ALA A 86 -2.50 13.28 5.99
N PRO A 87 -2.73 14.59 6.12
CA PRO A 87 -1.65 15.52 6.44
C PRO A 87 -1.02 15.28 7.81
N ILE A 88 -1.78 14.80 8.78
CA ILE A 88 -1.27 14.50 10.13
C ILE A 88 -0.35 13.28 10.09
N ALA A 89 -0.82 12.18 9.49
CA ALA A 89 -0.01 10.97 9.37
C ALA A 89 1.25 11.23 8.53
N LYS A 90 1.11 11.97 7.44
CA LYS A 90 2.22 12.35 6.58
C LYS A 90 3.31 13.07 7.37
N LYS A 91 2.94 14.03 8.19
CA LYS A 91 3.88 14.80 9.00
C LYS A 91 4.49 13.96 10.11
N LYS A 92 3.66 13.21 10.83
CA LYS A 92 4.09 12.40 11.96
C LYS A 92 5.13 11.35 11.55
N TYR A 93 4.90 10.69 10.43
CA TYR A 93 5.78 9.63 9.95
C TYR A 93 6.80 10.10 8.93
N ARG A 94 6.89 11.41 8.71
CA ARG A 94 7.88 12.06 7.84
C ARG A 94 7.83 11.56 6.40
N VAL A 95 6.63 11.33 5.90
CA VAL A 95 6.42 10.94 4.51
C VAL A 95 6.41 12.22 3.67
N ARG A 96 7.42 12.40 2.85
CA ARG A 96 7.60 13.64 2.07
C ARG A 96 7.10 13.50 0.64
N MET A 97 7.05 12.29 0.14
CA MET A 97 6.67 12.05 -1.25
C MET A 97 6.00 10.69 -1.40
N ALA A 98 5.30 10.52 -2.48
CA ALA A 98 4.76 9.24 -2.91
C ALA A 98 5.49 8.83 -4.20
N PRO A 99 5.78 7.55 -4.43
CA PRO A 99 5.44 6.44 -3.53
C PRO A 99 6.40 6.30 -2.35
N THR A 100 5.86 5.92 -1.22
CA THR A 100 6.61 5.48 -0.05
C THR A 100 5.86 4.29 0.52
N MET A 101 6.58 3.23 0.87
CA MET A 101 5.96 2.03 1.43
C MET A 101 6.59 1.71 2.78
N PHE A 102 5.75 1.45 3.76
CA PHE A 102 6.16 0.93 5.06
C PHE A 102 5.77 -0.54 5.17
N ILE A 103 6.71 -1.34 5.64
CA ILE A 103 6.46 -2.73 6.03
C ILE A 103 6.65 -2.78 7.53
N ILE A 104 5.57 -3.04 8.25
CA ILE A 104 5.50 -2.83 9.69
C ILE A 104 5.17 -4.14 10.38
N THR A 105 5.95 -4.46 11.40
CA THR A 105 5.61 -5.46 12.39
C THR A 105 5.70 -4.80 13.76
N ARG A 106 5.39 -5.56 14.80
CA ARG A 106 5.45 -5.06 16.17
C ARG A 106 6.80 -4.41 16.50
N ASP A 107 7.90 -5.02 16.06
CA ASP A 107 9.25 -4.62 16.45
C ASP A 107 10.08 -4.06 15.29
N ASN A 108 9.58 -4.12 14.07
CA ASN A 108 10.35 -3.76 12.89
C ASN A 108 9.57 -2.83 11.95
N LEU A 109 10.31 -1.94 11.34
CA LEU A 109 9.80 -1.05 10.30
C LEU A 109 10.82 -1.01 9.17
N ILE A 110 10.38 -1.40 7.97
CA ILE A 110 11.16 -1.21 6.75
C ILE A 110 10.47 -0.13 5.93
N LYS A 111 11.24 0.79 5.41
CA LYS A 111 10.73 1.94 4.68
C LYS A 111 11.38 2.02 3.30
N PHE A 112 10.56 1.98 2.26
CA PHE A 112 10.98 2.23 0.88
C PHE A 112 10.47 3.59 0.44
N LYS A 113 11.36 4.49 0.05
CA LYS A 113 11.02 5.85 -0.41
C LYS A 113 11.44 6.04 -1.85
N ALA A 114 10.59 6.70 -2.63
CA ALA A 114 10.97 7.14 -3.97
C ALA A 114 12.20 8.04 -3.92
N GLY A 115 13.06 7.89 -4.92
CA GLY A 115 14.20 8.76 -5.11
C GLY A 115 13.84 10.03 -5.88
N LEU A 116 14.86 10.67 -6.46
CA LEU A 116 14.67 11.89 -7.25
C LEU A 116 13.86 11.65 -8.53
N ASP A 117 13.84 10.42 -9.02
CA ASP A 117 13.06 10.02 -10.19
C ASP A 117 11.57 9.85 -9.88
N LEU A 118 11.19 9.89 -8.60
CA LEU A 118 9.83 9.67 -8.12
C LEU A 118 9.25 8.31 -8.48
N GLU A 119 10.09 7.35 -8.84
CA GLU A 119 9.68 5.98 -9.12
C GLU A 119 9.66 5.14 -7.85
N PHE A 120 8.86 4.06 -7.85
CA PHE A 120 8.89 3.10 -6.75
C PHE A 120 10.30 2.50 -6.66
N PRO A 121 10.94 2.52 -5.49
CA PRO A 121 12.40 2.37 -5.40
C PRO A 121 12.92 0.94 -5.56
N VAL A 122 12.07 -0.07 -5.41
CA VAL A 122 12.52 -1.45 -5.40
C VAL A 122 11.58 -2.32 -6.24
N SER A 123 12.05 -3.52 -6.58
CA SER A 123 11.24 -4.49 -7.33
C SER A 123 10.22 -5.19 -6.43
N THR A 124 9.25 -5.84 -7.05
CA THR A 124 8.30 -6.70 -6.35
C THR A 124 9.00 -7.79 -5.56
N GLU A 125 10.07 -8.36 -6.11
CA GLU A 125 10.86 -9.38 -5.42
C GLU A 125 11.49 -8.85 -4.15
N GLU A 126 12.00 -7.62 -4.19
CA GLU A 126 12.59 -6.98 -3.01
C GLU A 126 11.55 -6.67 -1.94
N VAL A 127 10.34 -6.28 -2.33
CA VAL A 127 9.23 -6.08 -1.40
C VAL A 127 8.89 -7.39 -0.70
N ASN A 128 8.73 -8.46 -1.47
CA ASN A 128 8.42 -9.79 -0.92
C ASN A 128 9.52 -10.30 0.01
N LYS A 129 10.77 -10.07 -0.36
CA LYS A 129 11.91 -10.45 0.46
C LYS A 129 11.93 -9.68 1.79
N ALA A 130 11.64 -8.39 1.76
CA ALA A 130 11.57 -7.58 2.97
C ALA A 130 10.45 -8.05 3.91
N ILE A 131 9.30 -8.41 3.35
CA ILE A 131 8.19 -8.98 4.12
C ILE A 131 8.64 -10.28 4.81
N GLU A 132 9.28 -11.15 4.06
CA GLU A 132 9.79 -12.41 4.60
C GLU A 132 10.82 -12.20 5.72
N GLU A 133 11.71 -11.23 5.56
CA GLU A 133 12.71 -10.89 6.57
C GLU A 133 12.08 -10.46 7.89
N VAL A 134 11.06 -9.57 7.84
CA VAL A 134 10.42 -9.15 9.08
C VAL A 134 9.56 -10.24 9.70
N GLN A 135 8.96 -11.11 8.89
CA GLN A 135 8.25 -12.28 9.39
C GLN A 135 9.18 -13.23 10.13
N ASN A 136 10.35 -13.47 9.58
CA ASN A 136 11.33 -14.36 10.18
C ASN A 136 11.93 -13.78 11.46
N SER A 137 12.15 -12.48 11.53
CA SER A 137 12.68 -11.86 12.74
C SER A 137 11.69 -11.88 13.90
N ASN A 138 10.39 -11.98 13.64
CA ASN A 138 9.36 -12.05 14.67
C ASN A 138 9.20 -13.44 15.30
N LYS A 139 9.89 -14.44 14.80
CA LYS A 139 9.78 -15.81 15.30
C LYS A 139 10.66 -16.08 16.53
N PHE A 140 11.42 -15.10 16.95
CA PHE A 140 12.33 -15.24 18.08
C PHE A 140 11.95 -14.34 19.24
#